data_82308439079e60b5ebe06e9d6e59d529
#
_entry.id   82308439079e60b5ebe06e9d6e59d529
#
_cell.length_a   1.000
_cell.length_b   1.000
_cell.length_c   1.000
_cell.angle_alpha   90.00
_cell.angle_beta   90.00
_cell.angle_gamma   90.00
#
_symmetry.space_group_name_H-M   'P 1'
#
loop_
_entity.id
_entity.type
_entity.pdbx_description
1 polymer ?
#
loop_
_entity_poly.entity_id
_entity_poly.type
_entity_poly.pdbx_seq_one_letter_code
_entity_poly.pdbx_strand_id
1 'polypeptide(L)'
;IGKDAEVGLYVDEANTSYCNSNWDSNCKSVTIETSNSSLGGDYPVSDAVLNKLIELVADIAKRNNLGKLVKGQNLVWHRMYAATTCPGDYLLSKMDYIAEQANKINGQESSTTENTSKKSNEEIANEVIAGKWGNGADRKTALTNAGYDFSTIQSIVNAKLSGNSTNSKPNLKSVDEVAKEVIAGKWGNGQDRFNK
;
A
#
# COMPACT_ATOMS: atom_id res chain seq x y z
N ILE A 1 -13.59 10.99 -8.18
CA ILE A 1 -12.23 11.52 -8.23
C ILE A 1 -11.62 11.15 -9.57
N GLY A 2 -11.15 12.15 -10.34
CA GLY A 2 -10.51 11.98 -11.65
C GLY A 2 -9.13 11.33 -11.57
N LYS A 3 -8.55 10.97 -12.71
CA LYS A 3 -7.19 10.39 -12.82
C LYS A 3 -6.08 11.31 -12.32
N ASP A 4 -6.30 12.61 -12.40
CA ASP A 4 -5.45 13.72 -11.94
C ASP A 4 -5.71 14.11 -10.49
N ALA A 5 -6.50 13.31 -9.77
CA ALA A 5 -6.94 13.51 -8.40
C ALA A 5 -7.84 14.75 -8.19
N GLU A 6 -8.45 15.29 -9.25
CA GLU A 6 -9.49 16.32 -9.13
C GLU A 6 -10.79 15.72 -8.57
N VAL A 7 -11.49 16.50 -7.75
CA VAL A 7 -12.77 16.11 -7.15
C VAL A 7 -13.89 16.90 -7.82
N GLY A 8 -14.85 16.17 -8.41
CA GLY A 8 -16.09 16.76 -8.93
C GLY A 8 -17.29 16.35 -8.07
N LEU A 9 -18.16 17.30 -7.75
CA LEU A 9 -19.43 17.05 -7.08
C LEU A 9 -20.52 16.89 -8.15
N TYR A 10 -21.09 15.69 -8.27
CA TYR A 10 -22.15 15.39 -9.24
C TYR A 10 -23.54 15.39 -8.62
N VAL A 11 -23.64 15.00 -7.36
CA VAL A 11 -24.89 15.00 -6.58
C VAL A 11 -24.57 15.64 -5.24
N ASP A 12 -25.35 16.65 -4.87
CA ASP A 12 -25.23 17.30 -3.56
C ASP A 12 -25.48 16.29 -2.45
N GLU A 13 -24.75 16.36 -1.34
CA GLU A 13 -24.87 15.43 -0.22
C GLU A 13 -26.26 15.46 0.46
N ALA A 14 -27.03 16.53 0.27
CA ALA A 14 -28.41 16.61 0.72
C ALA A 14 -29.38 15.75 -0.13
N ASN A 15 -28.91 15.25 -1.26
CA ASN A 15 -29.68 14.44 -2.19
C ASN A 15 -29.19 13.00 -2.25
N THR A 16 -30.10 12.07 -2.52
CA THR A 16 -29.81 10.65 -2.66
C THR A 16 -29.16 10.36 -4.01
N SER A 17 -27.99 9.73 -4.01
CA SER A 17 -27.37 9.14 -5.21
C SER A 17 -27.99 7.76 -5.50
N TYR A 18 -27.99 7.35 -6.78
CA TYR A 18 -28.51 6.03 -7.22
C TYR A 18 -27.38 5.15 -7.73
N CYS A 19 -26.36 4.86 -6.90
CA CYS A 19 -25.13 4.26 -7.39
C CYS A 19 -24.88 2.82 -6.95
N ASN A 20 -25.55 2.32 -5.88
CA ASN A 20 -25.19 1.01 -5.32
C ASN A 20 -26.30 -0.05 -5.38
N SER A 21 -27.34 0.18 -6.16
CA SER A 21 -28.49 -0.74 -6.35
C SER A 21 -29.25 -1.11 -5.06
N ASN A 22 -29.02 -0.38 -3.97
CA ASN A 22 -29.70 -0.58 -2.69
C ASN A 22 -30.25 0.76 -2.19
N TRP A 23 -31.57 0.89 -2.17
CA TRP A 23 -32.24 2.15 -1.83
C TRP A 23 -31.91 2.64 -0.42
N ASP A 24 -31.96 1.76 0.56
CA ASP A 24 -31.70 2.11 1.96
C ASP A 24 -30.25 2.60 2.15
N SER A 25 -29.30 1.95 1.51
CA SER A 25 -27.89 2.38 1.51
C SER A 25 -27.70 3.70 0.77
N ASN A 26 -28.33 3.89 -0.40
CA ASN A 26 -28.24 5.14 -1.16
C ASN A 26 -28.76 6.33 -0.34
N CYS A 27 -29.84 6.16 0.41
CA CYS A 27 -30.42 7.23 1.26
C CYS A 27 -29.56 7.59 2.48
N LYS A 28 -28.61 6.72 2.87
CA LYS A 28 -27.81 6.87 4.10
C LYS A 28 -26.33 7.12 3.84
N SER A 29 -25.92 7.24 2.57
CA SER A 29 -24.49 7.29 2.23
C SER A 29 -24.15 8.46 1.32
N VAL A 30 -22.99 9.05 1.56
CA VAL A 30 -22.28 9.82 0.55
C VAL A 30 -21.44 8.84 -0.26
N THR A 31 -21.57 8.89 -1.60
CA THR A 31 -20.93 7.93 -2.49
C THR A 31 -19.78 8.58 -3.24
N ILE A 32 -18.69 7.84 -3.39
CA ILE A 32 -17.47 8.32 -4.03
C ILE A 32 -17.08 7.36 -5.16
N GLU A 33 -16.97 7.90 -6.38
CA GLU A 33 -16.39 7.19 -7.51
C GLU A 33 -14.93 7.59 -7.70
N THR A 34 -14.08 6.63 -8.00
CA THR A 34 -12.63 6.83 -8.19
C THR A 34 -12.17 6.27 -9.53
N SER A 35 -11.40 7.07 -10.27
CA SER A 35 -10.83 6.62 -11.55
C SER A 35 -9.70 5.63 -11.35
N ASN A 36 -9.75 4.51 -12.06
CA ASN A 36 -8.67 3.54 -12.10
C ASN A 36 -7.47 4.06 -12.92
N SER A 37 -6.26 3.69 -12.52
CA SER A 37 -5.03 3.94 -13.28
C SER A 37 -4.88 2.99 -14.47
N SER A 38 -5.46 1.78 -14.37
CA SER A 38 -5.57 0.81 -15.46
C SER A 38 -6.89 0.05 -15.39
N LEU A 39 -7.33 -0.50 -16.54
CA LEU A 39 -8.52 -1.35 -16.61
C LEU A 39 -8.15 -2.81 -16.43
N GLY A 40 -9.02 -3.55 -15.72
CA GLY A 40 -8.82 -4.98 -15.46
C GLY A 40 -7.90 -5.28 -14.29
N GLY A 41 -7.63 -6.56 -14.05
CA GLY A 41 -6.90 -7.02 -12.87
C GLY A 41 -7.63 -6.68 -11.57
N ASP A 42 -6.93 -6.10 -10.64
CA ASP A 42 -7.43 -5.63 -9.34
C ASP A 42 -8.00 -4.20 -9.36
N TYR A 43 -8.03 -3.57 -10.55
CA TYR A 43 -8.49 -2.19 -10.77
C TYR A 43 -7.77 -1.17 -9.89
N PRO A 44 -6.44 -1.00 -10.05
CA PRO A 44 -5.65 -0.13 -9.20
C PRO A 44 -6.00 1.35 -9.44
N VAL A 45 -5.80 2.16 -8.41
CA VAL A 45 -5.79 3.62 -8.50
C VAL A 45 -4.37 4.14 -8.28
N SER A 46 -4.05 5.35 -8.76
CA SER A 46 -2.75 5.95 -8.50
C SER A 46 -2.63 6.41 -7.04
N ASP A 47 -1.40 6.58 -6.55
CA ASP A 47 -1.17 7.09 -5.19
C ASP A 47 -1.77 8.49 -5.00
N ALA A 48 -1.75 9.34 -6.03
CA ALA A 48 -2.38 10.66 -5.99
C ALA A 48 -3.89 10.56 -5.77
N VAL A 49 -4.56 9.65 -6.49
CA VAL A 49 -6.01 9.39 -6.34
C VAL A 49 -6.31 8.78 -4.97
N LEU A 50 -5.50 7.84 -4.50
CA LEU A 50 -5.66 7.21 -3.18
C LEU A 50 -5.53 8.26 -2.05
N ASN A 51 -4.51 9.12 -2.12
CA ASN A 51 -4.33 10.18 -1.14
C ASN A 51 -5.49 11.17 -1.15
N LYS A 52 -5.96 11.56 -2.34
CA LYS A 52 -7.14 12.44 -2.47
C LYS A 52 -8.42 11.77 -1.95
N LEU A 53 -8.58 10.47 -2.14
CA LEU A 53 -9.69 9.71 -1.57
C LEU A 53 -9.66 9.74 -0.04
N ILE A 54 -8.48 9.56 0.57
CA ILE A 54 -8.32 9.62 2.04
C ILE A 54 -8.69 11.01 2.57
N GLU A 55 -8.21 12.09 1.92
CA GLU A 55 -8.55 13.47 2.30
C GLU A 55 -10.07 13.71 2.20
N LEU A 56 -10.69 13.30 1.10
CA LEU A 56 -12.14 13.47 0.88
C LEU A 56 -12.96 12.66 1.89
N VAL A 57 -12.58 11.41 2.16
CA VAL A 57 -13.23 10.55 3.17
C VAL A 57 -13.14 11.18 4.56
N ALA A 58 -11.97 11.73 4.93
CA ALA A 58 -11.79 12.43 6.21
C ALA A 58 -12.69 13.67 6.30
N ASP A 59 -12.76 14.48 5.24
CA ASP A 59 -13.60 15.67 5.20
C ASP A 59 -15.10 15.32 5.31
N ILE A 60 -15.57 14.33 4.53
CA ILE A 60 -16.97 13.85 4.61
C ILE A 60 -17.28 13.35 6.01
N ALA A 61 -16.41 12.54 6.60
CA ALA A 61 -16.60 12.01 7.96
C ALA A 61 -16.71 13.12 9.00
N LYS A 62 -15.87 14.16 8.89
CA LYS A 62 -15.89 15.32 9.78
C LYS A 62 -17.16 16.15 9.62
N ARG A 63 -17.52 16.51 8.38
CA ARG A 63 -18.72 17.34 8.10
C ARG A 63 -20.01 16.67 8.50
N ASN A 64 -20.10 15.35 8.37
CA ASN A 64 -21.29 14.56 8.69
C ASN A 64 -21.26 13.92 10.09
N ASN A 65 -20.30 14.29 10.94
CA ASN A 65 -20.17 13.78 12.31
C ASN A 65 -20.19 12.24 12.40
N LEU A 66 -19.55 11.55 11.45
CA LEU A 66 -19.57 10.08 11.40
C LEU A 66 -18.73 9.44 12.50
N GLY A 67 -17.99 10.24 13.26
CA GLY A 67 -17.09 9.74 14.29
C GLY A 67 -15.90 8.99 13.69
N LYS A 68 -15.36 8.04 14.43
CA LYS A 68 -14.25 7.20 13.94
C LYS A 68 -14.73 6.30 12.81
N LEU A 69 -14.02 6.35 11.69
CA LEU A 69 -14.29 5.49 10.56
C LEU A 69 -13.86 4.04 10.84
N VAL A 70 -14.75 3.10 10.55
CA VAL A 70 -14.55 1.68 10.71
C VAL A 70 -15.02 0.98 9.44
N LYS A 71 -14.12 0.22 8.82
CA LYS A 71 -14.42 -0.60 7.64
C LYS A 71 -15.60 -1.53 7.89
N GLY A 72 -16.54 -1.54 6.95
CA GLY A 72 -17.75 -2.37 7.01
C GLY A 72 -18.84 -1.84 7.92
N GLN A 73 -18.64 -0.71 8.60
CA GLN A 73 -19.65 -0.04 9.44
C GLN A 73 -20.08 1.29 8.83
N ASN A 74 -19.23 2.30 8.91
CA ASN A 74 -19.47 3.62 8.35
C ASN A 74 -18.48 4.00 7.21
N LEU A 75 -17.56 3.13 6.87
CA LEU A 75 -16.80 3.10 5.62
C LEU A 75 -17.11 1.79 4.90
N VAL A 76 -17.98 1.86 3.91
CA VAL A 76 -18.58 0.72 3.21
C VAL A 76 -18.26 0.77 1.72
N TRP A 77 -18.57 -0.27 0.97
CA TRP A 77 -18.28 -0.38 -0.47
C TRP A 77 -19.41 -1.09 -1.21
N HIS A 78 -19.52 -0.83 -2.52
CA HIS A 78 -20.62 -1.26 -3.36
C HIS A 78 -20.87 -2.78 -3.31
N ARG A 79 -19.81 -3.62 -3.30
CA ARG A 79 -19.93 -5.09 -3.24
C ARG A 79 -20.64 -5.62 -1.97
N MET A 80 -20.82 -4.80 -0.95
CA MET A 80 -21.63 -5.17 0.23
C MET A 80 -23.14 -5.19 -0.07
N TYR A 81 -23.56 -4.50 -1.12
CA TYR A 81 -24.99 -4.26 -1.43
C TYR A 81 -25.42 -4.85 -2.76
N ALA A 82 -24.50 -5.16 -3.67
CA ALA A 82 -24.80 -5.68 -4.99
C ALA A 82 -23.73 -6.67 -5.46
N ALA A 83 -24.12 -7.57 -6.35
CA ALA A 83 -23.19 -8.46 -7.05
C ALA A 83 -22.40 -7.66 -8.10
N THR A 84 -21.24 -7.15 -7.74
CA THR A 84 -20.40 -6.29 -8.59
C THR A 84 -18.91 -6.51 -8.29
N THR A 85 -18.04 -6.16 -9.22
CA THR A 85 -16.59 -6.11 -8.98
C THR A 85 -16.15 -4.81 -8.29
N CYS A 86 -17.01 -3.77 -8.25
CA CYS A 86 -16.70 -2.50 -7.58
C CYS A 86 -16.48 -2.71 -6.06
N PRO A 87 -15.49 -2.08 -5.45
CA PRO A 87 -14.58 -1.04 -5.95
C PRO A 87 -13.30 -1.57 -6.59
N GLY A 88 -13.21 -2.84 -6.92
CA GLY A 88 -11.99 -3.54 -7.30
C GLY A 88 -11.23 -4.07 -6.08
N ASP A 89 -10.41 -5.11 -6.29
CA ASP A 89 -9.71 -5.75 -5.18
C ASP A 89 -8.60 -4.85 -4.61
N TYR A 90 -8.03 -3.97 -5.42
CA TYR A 90 -7.05 -2.99 -4.95
C TYR A 90 -7.63 -2.09 -3.85
N LEU A 91 -8.72 -1.34 -4.14
CA LEU A 91 -9.33 -0.46 -3.13
C LEU A 91 -9.90 -1.25 -1.95
N LEU A 92 -10.47 -2.43 -2.19
CA LEU A 92 -10.95 -3.29 -1.12
C LEU A 92 -9.84 -3.67 -0.15
N SER A 93 -8.63 -3.95 -0.66
CA SER A 93 -7.44 -4.23 0.17
C SER A 93 -6.95 -3.01 0.95
N LYS A 94 -7.29 -1.79 0.51
CA LYS A 94 -6.88 -0.52 1.12
C LYS A 94 -7.89 0.05 2.12
N MET A 95 -9.07 -0.55 2.29
CA MET A 95 -10.14 0.03 3.13
C MET A 95 -9.73 0.27 4.58
N ASP A 96 -8.96 -0.63 5.19
CA ASP A 96 -8.45 -0.43 6.57
C ASP A 96 -7.45 0.73 6.62
N TYR A 97 -6.57 0.82 5.62
CA TYR A 97 -5.60 1.90 5.48
C TYR A 97 -6.29 3.26 5.26
N ILE A 98 -7.32 3.31 4.39
CA ILE A 98 -8.12 4.53 4.15
C ILE A 98 -8.78 5.00 5.44
N ALA A 99 -9.43 4.08 6.19
CA ALA A 99 -10.06 4.39 7.46
C ALA A 99 -9.04 4.93 8.47
N GLU A 100 -7.89 4.27 8.61
CA GLU A 100 -6.83 4.67 9.52
C GLU A 100 -6.29 6.07 9.20
N GLN A 101 -5.93 6.34 7.94
CA GLN A 101 -5.39 7.63 7.55
C GLN A 101 -6.41 8.76 7.67
N ALA A 102 -7.67 8.53 7.28
CA ALA A 102 -8.75 9.50 7.44
C ALA A 102 -9.02 9.82 8.93
N ASN A 103 -8.99 8.81 9.79
CA ASN A 103 -9.11 9.00 11.25
C ASN A 103 -7.94 9.83 11.82
N LYS A 104 -6.71 9.61 11.34
CA LYS A 104 -5.54 10.44 11.73
C LYS A 104 -5.73 11.90 11.34
N ILE A 105 -6.18 12.17 10.12
CA ILE A 105 -6.48 13.54 9.64
C ILE A 105 -7.49 14.23 10.58
N ASN A 106 -8.49 13.50 11.05
CA ASN A 106 -9.55 14.03 11.93
C ASN A 106 -9.18 14.04 13.43
N GLY A 107 -7.94 13.70 13.78
CA GLY A 107 -7.50 13.62 15.18
C GLY A 107 -8.21 12.54 15.99
N GLN A 108 -8.80 11.55 15.32
CA GLN A 108 -9.49 10.41 15.92
C GLN A 108 -8.54 9.21 16.01
N GLU A 109 -7.30 9.46 16.39
CA GLU A 109 -6.37 8.39 16.71
C GLU A 109 -6.97 7.55 17.84
N SER A 110 -7.01 6.25 17.64
CA SER A 110 -7.33 5.34 18.73
C SER A 110 -6.33 5.53 19.84
N SER A 111 -6.77 6.03 20.98
CA SER A 111 -6.27 5.52 22.25
C SER A 111 -6.72 4.05 22.31
N THR A 112 -6.01 3.20 21.60
CA THR A 112 -6.25 1.77 21.62
C THR A 112 -5.62 1.23 22.88
N THR A 113 -6.45 1.05 23.89
CA THR A 113 -6.23 -0.04 24.84
C THR A 113 -6.23 -1.35 24.04
N GLU A 114 -5.07 -1.95 24.04
CA GLU A 114 -4.71 -3.33 23.75
C GLU A 114 -5.83 -4.32 23.38
N ASN A 115 -5.78 -4.92 22.16
CA ASN A 115 -5.52 -6.36 22.13
C ASN A 115 -5.16 -6.86 20.71
N THR A 116 -4.07 -7.58 20.68
CA THR A 116 -3.30 -8.25 19.62
C THR A 116 -2.28 -7.35 18.92
N SER A 117 -1.06 -7.46 19.41
CA SER A 117 0.17 -6.81 19.00
C SER A 117 0.56 -7.08 17.55
N LYS A 118 -0.03 -6.34 16.62
CA LYS A 118 0.57 -6.26 15.30
C LYS A 118 1.79 -5.33 15.41
N LYS A 119 2.99 -5.88 15.22
CA LYS A 119 4.23 -5.12 15.24
C LYS A 119 4.20 -3.99 14.22
N SER A 120 4.85 -2.88 14.52
CA SER A 120 4.98 -1.77 13.57
C SER A 120 5.75 -2.20 12.30
N ASN A 121 5.54 -1.50 11.20
CA ASN A 121 6.28 -1.76 9.96
C ASN A 121 7.80 -1.63 10.16
N GLU A 122 8.25 -0.76 11.06
CA GLU A 122 9.65 -0.60 11.45
C GLU A 122 10.20 -1.85 12.19
N GLU A 123 9.43 -2.39 13.13
CA GLU A 123 9.80 -3.61 13.84
C GLU A 123 9.84 -4.81 12.91
N ILE A 124 8.84 -4.93 12.02
CA ILE A 124 8.83 -5.99 10.99
C ILE A 124 10.00 -5.83 10.02
N ALA A 125 10.34 -4.61 9.59
CA ALA A 125 11.52 -4.38 8.75
C ALA A 125 12.82 -4.81 9.45
N ASN A 126 12.96 -4.55 10.75
CA ASN A 126 14.10 -5.05 11.53
C ASN A 126 14.13 -6.59 11.62
N GLU A 127 12.96 -7.21 11.76
CA GLU A 127 12.86 -8.69 11.75
C GLU A 127 13.17 -9.29 10.38
N VAL A 128 12.80 -8.61 9.29
CA VAL A 128 13.16 -8.99 7.91
C VAL A 128 14.68 -8.92 7.74
N ILE A 129 15.33 -7.85 8.22
CA ILE A 129 16.79 -7.71 8.20
C ILE A 129 17.46 -8.80 9.03
N ALA A 130 16.86 -9.18 10.16
CA ALA A 130 17.32 -10.28 11.01
C ALA A 130 17.00 -11.68 10.44
N GLY A 131 16.41 -11.79 9.23
CA GLY A 131 16.14 -13.05 8.53
C GLY A 131 14.93 -13.85 9.03
N LYS A 132 14.09 -13.30 9.92
CA LYS A 132 12.96 -14.03 10.53
C LYS A 132 11.78 -14.29 9.59
N TRP A 133 11.75 -13.64 8.43
CA TRP A 133 10.63 -13.67 7.47
C TRP A 133 10.96 -14.39 6.16
N GLY A 134 12.05 -15.17 6.12
CA GLY A 134 12.49 -15.86 4.91
C GLY A 134 13.02 -14.92 3.82
N ASN A 135 13.10 -15.41 2.57
CA ASN A 135 13.67 -14.68 1.43
C ASN A 135 12.74 -14.71 0.21
N GLY A 136 12.88 -13.71 -0.67
CA GLY A 136 12.19 -13.68 -1.97
C GLY A 136 10.67 -13.85 -1.88
N ALA A 137 10.14 -14.84 -2.61
CA ALA A 137 8.70 -15.11 -2.67
C ALA A 137 8.12 -15.57 -1.33
N ASP A 138 8.87 -16.35 -0.55
CA ASP A 138 8.42 -16.85 0.76
C ASP A 138 8.22 -15.68 1.74
N ARG A 139 9.13 -14.70 1.75
CA ARG A 139 8.99 -13.47 2.54
C ARG A 139 7.74 -12.69 2.14
N LYS A 140 7.51 -12.52 0.83
CA LYS A 140 6.32 -11.81 0.34
C LYS A 140 5.05 -12.50 0.84
N THR A 141 4.96 -13.81 0.68
CA THR A 141 3.82 -14.62 1.13
C THR A 141 3.62 -14.54 2.65
N ALA A 142 4.69 -14.70 3.42
CA ALA A 142 4.63 -14.66 4.89
C ALA A 142 4.15 -13.29 5.41
N LEU A 143 4.69 -12.19 4.88
CA LEU A 143 4.30 -10.83 5.26
C LEU A 143 2.85 -10.53 4.88
N THR A 144 2.43 -10.93 3.67
CA THR A 144 1.05 -10.76 3.20
C THR A 144 0.06 -11.55 4.05
N ASN A 145 0.36 -12.81 4.38
CA ASN A 145 -0.48 -13.66 5.24
C ASN A 145 -0.58 -13.11 6.67
N ALA A 146 0.48 -12.48 7.17
CA ALA A 146 0.47 -11.78 8.46
C ALA A 146 -0.21 -10.38 8.37
N GLY A 147 -0.73 -10.02 7.20
CA GLY A 147 -1.47 -8.78 6.95
C GLY A 147 -0.56 -7.53 6.86
N TYR A 148 0.72 -7.68 6.55
CA TYR A 148 1.63 -6.57 6.27
C TYR A 148 1.71 -6.30 4.77
N ASP A 149 1.86 -5.04 4.38
CA ASP A 149 2.16 -4.68 3.01
C ASP A 149 3.65 -4.92 2.70
N PHE A 150 3.91 -5.89 1.83
CA PHE A 150 5.27 -6.28 1.47
C PHE A 150 6.08 -5.12 0.89
N SER A 151 5.47 -4.27 0.05
CA SER A 151 6.18 -3.18 -0.63
C SER A 151 6.62 -2.11 0.37
N THR A 152 5.77 -1.78 1.32
CA THR A 152 6.07 -0.85 2.42
C THR A 152 7.21 -1.38 3.29
N ILE A 153 7.12 -2.65 3.73
CA ILE A 153 8.18 -3.27 4.54
C ILE A 153 9.50 -3.32 3.78
N GLN A 154 9.48 -3.72 2.50
CA GLN A 154 10.69 -3.82 1.69
C GLN A 154 11.33 -2.45 1.43
N SER A 155 10.54 -1.39 1.28
CA SER A 155 11.05 -0.02 1.16
C SER A 155 11.80 0.43 2.41
N ILE A 156 11.25 0.14 3.59
CA ILE A 156 11.91 0.45 4.88
C ILE A 156 13.21 -0.37 5.03
N VAL A 157 13.17 -1.66 4.70
CA VAL A 157 14.36 -2.53 4.70
C VAL A 157 15.45 -1.97 3.79
N ASN A 158 15.09 -1.59 2.56
CA ASN A 158 16.04 -1.03 1.60
C ASN A 158 16.63 0.29 2.11
N ALA A 159 15.80 1.18 2.68
CA ALA A 159 16.26 2.44 3.25
C ALA A 159 17.24 2.22 4.41
N LYS A 160 16.94 1.28 5.31
CA LYS A 160 17.82 0.93 6.45
C LYS A 160 19.14 0.33 5.99
N LEU A 161 19.12 -0.53 4.99
CA LEU A 161 20.34 -1.15 4.45
C LEU A 161 21.16 -0.14 3.63
N SER A 162 20.53 0.80 2.93
CA SER A 162 21.21 1.86 2.18
C SER A 162 21.76 2.97 3.08
N GLY A 163 21.07 3.29 4.19
CA GLY A 163 21.52 4.30 5.17
C GLY A 163 22.66 3.80 6.09
N ASN A 164 22.93 2.50 6.14
CA ASN A 164 23.97 1.90 6.97
C ASN A 164 25.24 1.56 6.17
N SER A 165 25.42 2.10 4.96
CA SER A 165 26.62 1.94 4.15
C SER A 165 27.76 2.87 4.61
N THR A 166 28.10 2.82 5.90
CA THR A 166 29.44 3.13 6.38
C THR A 166 29.97 1.89 7.07
N ASN A 167 30.35 0.88 6.33
CA ASN A 167 31.56 0.08 6.42
C ASN A 167 31.46 -1.25 5.65
N SER A 168 32.51 -1.47 4.83
CA SER A 168 32.91 -2.76 4.29
C SER A 168 32.02 -3.40 3.23
N LYS A 169 31.90 -2.72 2.07
CA LYS A 169 31.92 -3.47 0.82
C LYS A 169 33.30 -4.17 0.73
N PRO A 170 33.38 -5.48 0.52
CA PRO A 170 34.63 -6.02 -0.01
C PRO A 170 34.92 -5.22 -1.28
N ASN A 171 36.12 -4.75 -1.45
CA ASN A 171 36.58 -3.95 -2.57
C ASN A 171 36.50 -4.79 -3.85
N LEU A 172 35.27 -4.94 -4.36
CA LEU A 172 34.99 -5.58 -5.63
C LEU A 172 35.49 -4.61 -6.70
N LYS A 173 36.47 -5.06 -7.49
CA LYS A 173 36.98 -4.34 -8.65
C LYS A 173 35.82 -3.90 -9.55
N SER A 174 35.92 -2.73 -10.13
CA SER A 174 34.93 -2.28 -11.12
C SER A 174 34.87 -3.24 -12.33
N VAL A 175 33.74 -3.28 -13.02
CA VAL A 175 33.57 -4.10 -14.22
C VAL A 175 34.68 -3.80 -15.23
N ASP A 176 35.10 -2.55 -15.38
CA ASP A 176 36.17 -2.12 -16.27
C ASP A 176 37.55 -2.63 -15.83
N GLU A 177 37.80 -2.69 -14.53
CA GLU A 177 39.04 -3.24 -13.98
C GLU A 177 39.11 -4.76 -14.18
N VAL A 178 38.01 -5.47 -13.93
CA VAL A 178 37.91 -6.91 -14.16
C VAL A 178 38.02 -7.20 -15.67
N ALA A 179 37.39 -6.41 -16.54
CA ALA A 179 37.50 -6.58 -17.99
C ALA A 179 38.94 -6.41 -18.49
N LYS A 180 39.66 -5.42 -17.98
CA LYS A 180 41.10 -5.22 -18.29
C LYS A 180 41.96 -6.39 -17.83
N GLU A 181 41.69 -6.95 -16.65
CA GLU A 181 42.39 -8.11 -16.12
C GLU A 181 42.07 -9.40 -16.91
N VAL A 182 40.86 -9.56 -17.37
CA VAL A 182 40.43 -10.66 -18.27
C VAL A 182 41.18 -10.59 -19.59
N ILE A 183 41.22 -9.38 -20.21
CA ILE A 183 41.97 -9.15 -21.45
C ILE A 183 43.49 -9.42 -21.24
N ALA A 184 44.03 -9.06 -20.08
CA ALA A 184 45.43 -9.32 -19.73
C ALA A 184 45.71 -10.78 -19.34
N GLY A 185 44.73 -11.68 -19.44
CA GLY A 185 44.88 -13.12 -19.17
C GLY A 185 45.01 -13.52 -17.71
N LYS A 186 44.79 -12.60 -16.76
CA LYS A 186 44.93 -12.87 -15.32
C LYS A 186 43.89 -13.84 -14.75
N TRP A 187 42.76 -14.04 -15.47
CA TRP A 187 41.63 -14.88 -15.06
C TRP A 187 41.60 -16.25 -15.75
N GLY A 188 42.66 -16.60 -16.49
CA GLY A 188 42.69 -17.86 -17.24
C GLY A 188 41.77 -17.88 -18.46
N ASN A 189 41.60 -19.03 -19.10
CA ASN A 189 40.76 -19.22 -20.26
C ASN A 189 39.71 -20.30 -20.01
N GLY A 190 38.56 -20.19 -20.69
CA GLY A 190 37.52 -21.20 -20.63
C GLY A 190 37.00 -21.44 -19.21
N GLN A 191 36.90 -22.69 -18.78
CA GLN A 191 36.35 -23.10 -17.49
C GLN A 191 37.13 -22.54 -16.28
N ASP A 192 38.44 -22.32 -16.41
CA ASP A 192 39.26 -21.78 -15.32
C ASP A 192 38.88 -20.35 -14.93
N ARG A 193 38.24 -19.62 -15.85
CA ARG A 193 37.73 -18.25 -15.62
C ARG A 193 36.50 -18.21 -14.70
N PHE A 194 35.73 -19.28 -14.67
CA PHE A 194 34.52 -19.37 -13.84
C PHE A 194 34.78 -19.76 -12.38
N ASN A 195 35.97 -20.24 -12.09
CA ASN A 195 36.35 -20.78 -10.77
C ASN A 195 37.21 -19.82 -9.93
N LYS A 196 37.44 -18.59 -10.41
CA LYS A 196 38.15 -17.51 -9.74
C LYS A 196 37.25 -16.37 -9.35
#